data_1419696059296d3860b1452a0338b996
#
_entry.id   1419696059296d3860b1452a0338b996
#
_cell.length_a   1.000
_cell.length_b   1.000
_cell.length_c   1.000
_cell.angle_alpha   90.00
_cell.angle_beta   90.00
_cell.angle_gamma   90.00
#
_symmetry.space_group_name_H-M   'P 1'
#
loop_
_entity.id
_entity.type
_entity.pdbx_description
1 polymer ?
#
loop_
_entity_poly.entity_id
_entity_poly.type
_entity_poly.pdbx_seq_one_letter_code
_entity_poly.pdbx_strand_id
1 'polypeptide(L)'
;HKGRYGYRRVTAEMRNRGFIINHKTVQRLMISMSLKSQIRKVRYRSYKGEVGKVAPNLINRNFVAAAPNQKWATDVTQINIGNTKLYLSPILDMFNGEIISYNISKSPNLEQVYDMLDKAFSKYDNLEGLIIHSDQGWQYQHFGYRQRLEQRHIIQSMSRKGNCLDNAMAENFFGIMKSELLYAEKFDSPEAFIKALDEYI
;
A
#
# COMPACT_ATOMS: atom_id res chain seq x y z
N HIS A 1 18.10 6.98 -9.25
CA HIS A 1 16.97 6.84 -8.30
C HIS A 1 16.21 8.17 -8.07
N LYS A 2 16.49 9.24 -8.85
CA LYS A 2 15.75 10.52 -8.85
C LYS A 2 15.49 11.12 -7.45
N GLY A 3 16.41 10.94 -6.48
CA GLY A 3 16.26 11.43 -5.10
C GLY A 3 15.29 10.64 -4.21
N ARG A 4 14.78 9.48 -4.66
CA ARG A 4 13.80 8.66 -3.93
C ARG A 4 14.41 7.86 -2.77
N TYR A 5 15.71 7.51 -2.84
CA TYR A 5 16.35 6.61 -1.90
C TYR A 5 17.02 7.36 -0.75
N GLY A 6 16.63 7.06 0.48
CA GLY A 6 17.37 7.41 1.68
C GLY A 6 18.61 6.51 1.88
N TYR A 7 19.50 6.89 2.80
CA TYR A 7 20.76 6.18 3.01
C TYR A 7 20.63 4.67 3.25
N ARG A 8 19.56 4.21 3.87
CA ARG A 8 19.34 2.76 4.12
C ARG A 8 19.09 2.01 2.82
N ARG A 9 18.22 2.53 1.94
CA ARG A 9 17.94 1.93 0.62
C ARG A 9 19.15 2.01 -0.31
N VAL A 10 19.90 3.14 -0.27
CA VAL A 10 21.17 3.25 -1.00
C VAL A 10 22.20 2.23 -0.52
N THR A 11 22.29 2.00 0.80
CA THR A 11 23.17 0.96 1.35
C THR A 11 22.80 -0.43 0.87
N ALA A 12 21.51 -0.77 0.87
CA ALA A 12 21.02 -2.05 0.37
C ALA A 12 21.37 -2.23 -1.10
N GLU A 13 21.10 -1.23 -1.94
CA GLU A 13 21.42 -1.26 -3.37
C GLU A 13 22.93 -1.41 -3.63
N MET A 14 23.78 -0.71 -2.88
CA MET A 14 25.23 -0.87 -2.99
C MET A 14 25.68 -2.28 -2.63
N ARG A 15 25.08 -2.90 -1.60
CA ARG A 15 25.36 -4.28 -1.21
C ARG A 15 24.93 -5.26 -2.29
N ASN A 16 23.77 -5.05 -2.90
CA ASN A 16 23.30 -5.86 -4.03
C ASN A 16 24.25 -5.80 -5.23
N ARG A 17 24.97 -4.68 -5.40
CA ARG A 17 26.03 -4.50 -6.41
C ARG A 17 27.41 -5.00 -5.95
N GLY A 18 27.51 -5.68 -4.81
CA GLY A 18 28.74 -6.29 -4.30
C GLY A 18 29.62 -5.39 -3.44
N PHE A 19 29.18 -4.16 -3.10
CA PHE A 19 29.97 -3.29 -2.23
C PHE A 19 29.78 -3.65 -0.75
N ILE A 20 30.88 -3.88 -0.03
CA ILE A 20 30.86 -4.07 1.43
C ILE A 20 30.98 -2.70 2.08
N ILE A 21 29.84 -2.13 2.46
CA ILE A 21 29.80 -0.76 3.02
C ILE A 21 28.85 -0.67 4.22
N ASN A 22 29.25 0.15 5.21
CA ASN A 22 28.42 0.43 6.38
C ASN A 22 27.44 1.56 6.08
N HIS A 23 26.19 1.43 6.56
CA HIS A 23 25.13 2.42 6.36
C HIS A 23 25.49 3.81 6.92
N LYS A 24 26.26 3.91 8.00
CA LYS A 24 26.76 5.19 8.55
C LYS A 24 27.71 5.88 7.58
N THR A 25 28.56 5.12 6.88
CA THR A 25 29.45 5.65 5.84
C THR A 25 28.65 6.18 4.66
N VAL A 26 27.64 5.41 4.20
CA VAL A 26 26.73 5.85 3.12
C VAL A 26 26.00 7.13 3.52
N GLN A 27 25.49 7.22 4.75
CA GLN A 27 24.81 8.40 5.25
C GLN A 27 25.71 9.63 5.23
N ARG A 28 26.96 9.51 5.71
CA ARG A 28 27.96 10.59 5.70
C ARG A 28 28.27 11.05 4.28
N LEU A 29 28.49 10.12 3.35
CA LEU A 29 28.74 10.43 1.94
C LEU A 29 27.56 11.14 1.29
N MET A 30 26.33 10.66 1.53
CA MET A 30 25.13 11.32 1.02
C MET A 30 25.00 12.76 1.54
N ILE A 31 25.31 12.99 2.82
CA ILE A 31 25.30 14.35 3.40
C ILE A 31 26.35 15.22 2.73
N SER A 32 27.59 14.74 2.56
CA SER A 32 28.68 15.51 1.92
C SER A 32 28.38 15.86 0.46
N MET A 33 27.61 15.00 -0.24
CA MET A 33 27.17 15.23 -1.62
C MET A 33 25.83 15.99 -1.70
N SER A 34 25.27 16.45 -0.59
CA SER A 34 23.97 17.12 -0.50
C SER A 34 22.79 16.25 -1.01
N LEU A 35 22.95 14.94 -0.99
CA LEU A 35 21.92 13.99 -1.40
C LEU A 35 20.97 13.69 -0.23
N LYS A 36 19.71 14.07 -0.38
CA LYS A 36 18.64 13.78 0.59
C LYS A 36 17.45 13.18 -0.11
N SER A 37 16.81 12.17 0.52
CA SER A 37 15.50 11.69 0.04
C SER A 37 14.44 12.76 0.27
N GLN A 38 13.51 12.87 -0.68
CA GLN A 38 12.37 13.77 -0.54
C GLN A 38 11.36 13.15 0.44
N ILE A 39 11.06 13.84 1.53
CA ILE A 39 10.09 13.41 2.54
C ILE A 39 9.03 14.50 2.66
N ARG A 40 7.76 14.14 2.46
CA ARG A 40 6.62 15.04 2.66
C ARG A 40 6.04 14.89 4.07
N LYS A 41 5.83 16.00 4.77
CA LYS A 41 5.07 16.04 6.02
C LYS A 41 3.58 16.24 5.70
N VAL A 42 2.77 15.22 5.90
CA VAL A 42 1.30 15.29 5.75
C VAL A 42 0.64 15.12 7.10
N ARG A 43 -0.36 15.97 7.42
CA ARG A 43 -1.20 15.79 8.61
C ARG A 43 -2.36 14.86 8.28
N TYR A 44 -2.55 13.85 9.11
CA TYR A 44 -3.67 12.91 9.04
C TYR A 44 -5.00 13.59 9.38
N ARG A 45 -6.08 13.22 8.64
CA ARG A 45 -7.47 13.57 8.97
C ARG A 45 -8.32 12.32 8.89
N SER A 46 -8.98 11.93 9.99
CA SER A 46 -9.88 10.78 10.01
C SER A 46 -11.21 11.08 9.34
N TYR A 47 -11.76 10.08 8.63
CA TYR A 47 -13.11 10.15 8.06
C TYR A 47 -14.17 9.80 9.11
N LYS A 48 -15.28 10.56 9.14
CA LYS A 48 -16.43 10.34 10.03
C LYS A 48 -17.62 9.87 9.20
N GLY A 49 -17.68 8.57 8.83
CA GLY A 49 -18.79 7.96 8.10
C GLY A 49 -19.68 7.07 8.96
N GLU A 50 -20.81 6.62 8.40
CA GLU A 50 -21.74 5.67 9.04
C GLU A 50 -21.12 4.30 9.23
N VAL A 51 -21.55 3.58 10.27
CA VAL A 51 -20.99 2.28 10.68
C VAL A 51 -21.83 1.15 10.07
N GLY A 52 -21.27 0.42 9.10
CA GLY A 52 -21.80 -0.85 8.62
C GLY A 52 -21.35 -2.03 9.52
N LYS A 53 -21.32 -3.25 8.97
CA LYS A 53 -20.85 -4.44 9.71
C LYS A 53 -19.30 -4.44 9.75
N VAL A 54 -18.73 -4.19 10.91
CA VAL A 54 -17.29 -4.11 11.15
C VAL A 54 -16.76 -5.46 11.63
N ALA A 55 -15.68 -5.95 11.02
CA ALA A 55 -14.96 -7.14 11.48
C ALA A 55 -14.03 -6.80 12.68
N PRO A 56 -13.68 -7.78 13.53
CA PRO A 56 -12.76 -7.56 14.63
C PRO A 56 -11.34 -7.23 14.12
N ASN A 57 -10.58 -6.48 14.92
CA ASN A 57 -9.16 -6.25 14.64
C ASN A 57 -8.33 -7.45 15.10
N LEU A 58 -7.99 -8.34 14.17
CA LEU A 58 -7.19 -9.54 14.45
C LEU A 58 -5.68 -9.27 14.36
N ILE A 59 -5.27 -8.26 13.58
CA ILE A 59 -3.85 -7.90 13.44
C ILE A 59 -3.30 -7.26 14.72
N ASN A 60 -4.09 -6.42 15.37
CA ASN A 60 -3.72 -5.74 16.60
C ASN A 60 -2.29 -5.15 16.57
N ARG A 61 -1.92 -4.52 15.44
CA ARG A 61 -0.58 -3.95 15.13
C ARG A 61 0.54 -4.97 15.01
N ASN A 62 0.26 -6.26 15.04
CA ASN A 62 1.25 -7.30 14.73
C ASN A 62 1.29 -7.52 13.21
N PHE A 63 2.01 -6.66 12.49
CA PHE A 63 2.19 -6.72 11.04
C PHE A 63 3.23 -7.77 10.61
N VAL A 64 3.86 -8.46 11.54
CA VAL A 64 4.84 -9.50 11.22
C VAL A 64 4.09 -10.75 10.75
N ALA A 65 4.48 -11.26 9.58
CA ALA A 65 4.07 -12.55 9.05
C ALA A 65 5.31 -13.46 8.97
N ALA A 66 5.14 -14.77 9.19
CA ALA A 66 6.24 -15.73 9.14
C ALA A 66 6.51 -16.24 7.71
N ALA A 67 5.51 -16.14 6.84
CA ALA A 67 5.59 -16.57 5.44
C ALA A 67 4.67 -15.69 4.57
N PRO A 68 4.88 -15.69 3.22
CA PRO A 68 3.96 -15.05 2.29
C PRO A 68 2.53 -15.58 2.43
N ASN A 69 1.56 -14.75 2.06
CA ASN A 69 0.12 -15.08 2.04
C ASN A 69 -0.48 -15.46 3.40
N GLN A 70 0.13 -15.04 4.52
CA GLN A 70 -0.48 -15.18 5.83
C GLN A 70 -1.30 -13.95 6.23
N LYS A 71 -0.81 -12.76 5.87
CA LYS A 71 -1.46 -11.50 6.21
C LYS A 71 -1.31 -10.52 5.05
N TRP A 72 -2.43 -10.03 4.56
CA TRP A 72 -2.47 -8.97 3.56
C TRP A 72 -3.04 -7.68 4.15
N ALA A 73 -2.57 -6.55 3.65
CA ALA A 73 -3.13 -5.22 3.91
C ALA A 73 -3.77 -4.67 2.65
N THR A 74 -4.89 -3.97 2.78
CA THR A 74 -5.53 -3.23 1.70
C THR A 74 -6.11 -1.91 2.19
N ASP A 75 -6.17 -0.94 1.29
CA ASP A 75 -6.78 0.36 1.51
C ASP A 75 -7.03 1.05 0.17
N VAL A 76 -7.81 2.12 0.16
CA VAL A 76 -8.05 2.94 -1.05
C VAL A 76 -7.51 4.34 -0.86
N THR A 77 -6.67 4.80 -1.77
CA THR A 77 -6.18 6.17 -1.75
C THR A 77 -6.60 6.96 -2.98
N GLN A 78 -6.99 8.22 -2.77
CA GLN A 78 -7.23 9.16 -3.87
C GLN A 78 -5.93 9.81 -4.32
N ILE A 79 -5.77 9.92 -5.64
CA ILE A 79 -4.67 10.58 -6.34
C ILE A 79 -5.27 11.60 -7.28
N ASN A 80 -4.75 12.83 -7.28
CA ASN A 80 -5.22 13.88 -8.17
C ASN A 80 -4.13 14.17 -9.21
N ILE A 81 -4.48 14.03 -10.50
CA ILE A 81 -3.63 14.39 -11.64
C ILE A 81 -4.36 15.48 -12.41
N GLY A 82 -3.86 16.72 -12.32
CA GLY A 82 -4.60 17.87 -12.80
C GLY A 82 -6.00 17.95 -12.19
N ASN A 83 -7.03 17.96 -13.02
CA ASN A 83 -8.45 17.98 -12.60
C ASN A 83 -9.06 16.58 -12.47
N THR A 84 -8.31 15.53 -12.77
CA THR A 84 -8.81 14.13 -12.70
C THR A 84 -8.48 13.49 -11.36
N LYS A 85 -9.49 12.84 -10.77
CA LYS A 85 -9.33 12.02 -9.59
C LYS A 85 -9.16 10.57 -10.00
N LEU A 86 -8.14 9.92 -9.45
CA LEU A 86 -7.91 8.49 -9.56
C LEU A 86 -7.95 7.88 -8.16
N TYR A 87 -8.41 6.65 -8.07
CA TYR A 87 -8.47 5.87 -6.84
C TYR A 87 -7.65 4.60 -7.03
N LEU A 88 -6.62 4.44 -6.21
CA LEU A 88 -5.76 3.26 -6.21
C LEU A 88 -6.14 2.36 -5.05
N SER A 89 -6.41 1.09 -5.33
CA SER A 89 -6.71 0.05 -4.36
C SER A 89 -5.70 -1.11 -4.52
N PRO A 90 -4.65 -1.20 -3.71
CA PRO A 90 -3.71 -2.30 -3.72
C PRO A 90 -4.03 -3.35 -2.66
N ILE A 91 -3.49 -4.56 -2.85
CA ILE A 91 -3.27 -5.57 -1.81
C ILE A 91 -1.76 -5.73 -1.62
N LEU A 92 -1.30 -5.59 -0.37
CA LEU A 92 0.09 -5.77 0.01
C LEU A 92 0.24 -7.02 0.88
N ASP A 93 1.26 -7.84 0.61
CA ASP A 93 1.68 -8.88 1.54
C ASP A 93 2.47 -8.27 2.71
N MET A 94 2.05 -8.54 3.95
CA MET A 94 2.74 -8.02 5.14
C MET A 94 4.10 -8.69 5.38
N PHE A 95 4.37 -9.85 4.77
CA PHE A 95 5.64 -10.57 4.93
C PHE A 95 6.81 -9.83 4.28
N ASN A 96 6.65 -9.40 3.03
CA ASN A 96 7.73 -8.81 2.23
C ASN A 96 7.39 -7.42 1.65
N GLY A 97 6.13 -6.95 1.80
CA GLY A 97 5.65 -5.68 1.23
C GLY A 97 5.35 -5.75 -0.26
N GLU A 98 5.27 -6.93 -0.83
CA GLU A 98 4.92 -7.16 -2.24
C GLU A 98 3.50 -6.68 -2.53
N ILE A 99 3.31 -6.03 -3.67
CA ILE A 99 1.98 -5.69 -4.19
C ILE A 99 1.42 -6.91 -4.92
N ILE A 100 0.54 -7.63 -4.25
CA ILE A 100 -0.09 -8.83 -4.80
C ILE A 100 -0.95 -8.50 -6.00
N SER A 101 -1.78 -7.47 -5.87
CA SER A 101 -2.62 -6.95 -6.95
C SER A 101 -2.98 -5.50 -6.68
N TYR A 102 -3.47 -4.82 -7.68
CA TYR A 102 -4.07 -3.49 -7.53
C TYR A 102 -5.08 -3.20 -8.64
N ASN A 103 -5.90 -2.19 -8.39
CA ASN A 103 -6.78 -1.59 -9.38
C ASN A 103 -6.72 -0.07 -9.28
N ILE A 104 -6.80 0.60 -10.43
CA ILE A 104 -6.95 2.05 -10.54
C ILE A 104 -8.27 2.35 -11.22
N SER A 105 -9.09 3.19 -10.58
CA SER A 105 -10.40 3.61 -11.10
C SER A 105 -10.56 5.13 -11.06
N LYS A 106 -11.43 5.66 -11.91
CA LYS A 106 -11.86 7.07 -11.84
C LYS A 106 -12.96 7.30 -10.78
N SER A 107 -13.49 6.24 -10.20
CA SER A 107 -14.54 6.29 -9.17
C SER A 107 -14.27 5.29 -8.06
N PRO A 108 -14.45 5.65 -6.77
CA PRO A 108 -14.28 4.74 -5.65
C PRO A 108 -15.54 3.87 -5.51
N ASN A 109 -15.68 2.87 -6.36
CA ASN A 109 -16.83 1.95 -6.39
C ASN A 109 -16.45 0.54 -5.92
N LEU A 110 -17.45 -0.33 -5.73
CA LEU A 110 -17.23 -1.71 -5.34
C LEU A 110 -16.51 -2.54 -6.41
N GLU A 111 -16.75 -2.23 -7.67
CA GLU A 111 -16.15 -2.93 -8.81
C GLU A 111 -14.63 -2.84 -8.77
N GLN A 112 -14.06 -1.68 -8.41
CA GLN A 112 -12.64 -1.48 -8.21
C GLN A 112 -12.05 -2.48 -7.20
N VAL A 113 -12.72 -2.63 -6.05
CA VAL A 113 -12.25 -3.50 -4.97
C VAL A 113 -12.46 -4.98 -5.33
N TYR A 114 -13.52 -5.30 -6.06
CA TYR A 114 -13.77 -6.66 -6.54
C TYR A 114 -12.75 -7.10 -7.57
N ASP A 115 -12.47 -6.27 -8.58
CA ASP A 115 -11.45 -6.56 -9.60
C ASP A 115 -10.05 -6.75 -8.96
N MET A 116 -9.71 -5.93 -7.97
CA MET A 116 -8.48 -6.08 -7.20
C MET A 116 -8.41 -7.44 -6.48
N LEU A 117 -9.52 -7.86 -5.81
CA LEU A 117 -9.59 -9.17 -5.15
C LEU A 117 -9.51 -10.31 -6.17
N ASP A 118 -10.27 -10.25 -7.25
CA ASP A 118 -10.33 -11.29 -8.27
C ASP A 118 -8.95 -11.49 -8.94
N LYS A 119 -8.22 -10.40 -9.19
CA LYS A 119 -6.81 -10.44 -9.64
C LYS A 119 -5.87 -11.10 -8.62
N ALA A 120 -6.04 -10.80 -7.32
CA ALA A 120 -5.25 -11.45 -6.28
C ALA A 120 -5.56 -12.95 -6.21
N PHE A 121 -6.84 -13.30 -6.22
CA PHE A 121 -7.30 -14.68 -6.09
C PHE A 121 -6.93 -15.55 -7.29
N SER A 122 -6.76 -14.98 -8.48
CA SER A 122 -6.32 -15.71 -9.66
C SER A 122 -4.84 -16.14 -9.60
N LYS A 123 -4.05 -15.57 -8.71
CA LYS A 123 -2.62 -15.89 -8.56
C LYS A 123 -2.35 -17.09 -7.64
N TYR A 124 -3.33 -17.46 -6.80
CA TYR A 124 -3.13 -18.47 -5.76
C TYR A 124 -4.32 -19.43 -5.68
N ASP A 125 -4.03 -20.71 -5.70
CA ASP A 125 -5.05 -21.77 -5.62
C ASP A 125 -5.65 -21.89 -4.23
N ASN A 126 -4.82 -21.72 -3.19
CA ASN A 126 -5.25 -21.81 -1.80
C ASN A 126 -4.84 -20.57 -1.00
N LEU A 127 -5.85 -19.94 -0.39
CA LEU A 127 -5.71 -18.79 0.51
C LEU A 127 -6.43 -19.03 1.84
N GLU A 128 -6.69 -20.30 2.19
CA GLU A 128 -7.37 -20.66 3.44
C GLU A 128 -6.58 -20.16 4.65
N GLY A 129 -7.28 -19.46 5.55
CA GLY A 129 -6.68 -18.90 6.76
C GLY A 129 -5.90 -17.60 6.58
N LEU A 130 -5.72 -17.10 5.34
CA LEU A 130 -5.18 -15.78 5.10
C LEU A 130 -6.00 -14.72 5.84
N ILE A 131 -5.35 -13.79 6.51
CA ILE A 131 -5.99 -12.62 7.12
C ILE A 131 -5.83 -11.44 6.17
N ILE A 132 -6.94 -10.85 5.67
CA ILE A 132 -6.92 -9.58 4.96
C ILE A 132 -7.38 -8.45 5.88
N HIS A 133 -6.53 -7.45 6.04
CA HIS A 133 -6.74 -6.31 6.94
C HIS A 133 -6.97 -5.03 6.16
N SER A 134 -7.99 -4.27 6.56
CA SER A 134 -8.33 -2.97 5.97
C SER A 134 -8.70 -1.96 7.05
N ASP A 135 -8.92 -0.71 6.63
CA ASP A 135 -9.67 0.25 7.43
C ASP A 135 -11.18 -0.11 7.49
N GLN A 136 -11.99 0.75 8.13
CA GLN A 136 -13.44 0.58 8.16
C GLN A 136 -14.13 1.27 6.96
N GLY A 137 -13.51 1.32 5.80
CA GLY A 137 -14.11 1.83 4.58
C GLY A 137 -15.41 1.09 4.23
N TRP A 138 -16.42 1.81 3.72
CA TRP A 138 -17.74 1.23 3.39
C TRP A 138 -17.65 0.05 2.41
N GLN A 139 -16.70 0.09 1.47
CA GLN A 139 -16.46 -0.97 0.49
C GLN A 139 -16.09 -2.31 1.13
N TYR A 140 -15.32 -2.28 2.22
CA TYR A 140 -14.90 -3.48 2.96
C TYR A 140 -15.98 -4.02 3.89
N GLN A 141 -16.97 -3.20 4.23
CA GLN A 141 -18.14 -3.57 5.03
C GLN A 141 -19.27 -4.15 4.19
N HIS A 142 -19.18 -4.02 2.85
CA HIS A 142 -20.20 -4.45 1.93
C HIS A 142 -20.33 -5.97 1.89
N PHE A 143 -21.58 -6.47 1.76
CA PHE A 143 -21.88 -7.91 1.71
C PHE A 143 -21.07 -8.64 0.63
N GLY A 144 -21.03 -8.12 -0.60
CA GLY A 144 -20.33 -8.76 -1.71
C GLY A 144 -18.81 -8.87 -1.51
N TYR A 145 -18.16 -7.94 -0.77
CA TYR A 145 -16.77 -8.07 -0.39
C TYR A 145 -16.56 -9.24 0.58
N ARG A 146 -17.37 -9.29 1.64
CA ARG A 146 -17.31 -10.36 2.65
C ARG A 146 -17.57 -11.73 2.05
N GLN A 147 -18.59 -11.85 1.18
CA GLN A 147 -18.92 -13.10 0.49
C GLN A 147 -17.74 -13.63 -0.34
N ARG A 148 -16.99 -12.76 -1.04
CA ARG A 148 -15.80 -13.17 -1.79
C ARG A 148 -14.69 -13.72 -0.88
N LEU A 149 -14.49 -13.13 0.29
CA LEU A 149 -13.53 -13.63 1.28
C LEU A 149 -13.98 -14.98 1.86
N GLU A 150 -15.26 -15.10 2.23
CA GLU A 150 -15.84 -16.33 2.79
C GLU A 150 -15.73 -17.51 1.81
N GLN A 151 -15.95 -17.28 0.51
CA GLN A 151 -15.82 -18.31 -0.53
C GLN A 151 -14.40 -18.87 -0.68
N ARG A 152 -13.40 -18.14 -0.22
CA ARG A 152 -11.99 -18.52 -0.24
C ARG A 152 -11.43 -18.84 1.14
N HIS A 153 -12.30 -18.92 2.17
CA HIS A 153 -11.91 -19.13 3.57
C HIS A 153 -10.90 -18.11 4.10
N ILE A 154 -10.96 -16.87 3.56
CA ILE A 154 -10.12 -15.74 3.96
C ILE A 154 -10.78 -15.04 5.16
N ILE A 155 -9.98 -14.72 6.15
CA ILE A 155 -10.42 -14.10 7.40
C ILE A 155 -10.33 -12.58 7.27
N GLN A 156 -11.46 -11.89 7.45
CA GLN A 156 -11.49 -10.43 7.44
C GLN A 156 -11.06 -9.85 8.78
N SER A 157 -10.19 -8.84 8.74
CA SER A 157 -9.79 -8.03 9.89
C SER A 157 -9.93 -6.55 9.54
N MET A 158 -10.35 -5.72 10.50
CA MET A 158 -10.47 -4.28 10.31
C MET A 158 -9.79 -3.49 11.43
N SER A 159 -9.21 -2.35 11.08
CA SER A 159 -8.65 -1.42 12.05
C SER A 159 -9.74 -0.86 12.98
N ARG A 160 -9.37 -0.44 14.17
CA ARG A 160 -10.26 0.28 15.07
C ARG A 160 -10.62 1.65 14.49
N LYS A 161 -11.83 2.11 14.74
CA LYS A 161 -12.32 3.40 14.22
C LYS A 161 -11.39 4.55 14.63
N GLY A 162 -10.93 5.31 13.63
CA GLY A 162 -10.08 6.47 13.85
C GLY A 162 -8.64 6.18 14.27
N ASN A 163 -8.18 4.93 14.19
CA ASN A 163 -6.84 4.52 14.56
C ASN A 163 -5.99 4.18 13.32
N CYS A 164 -5.32 5.19 12.76
CA CYS A 164 -4.47 5.05 11.59
C CYS A 164 -3.29 4.07 11.79
N LEU A 165 -2.80 3.93 13.02
CA LEU A 165 -1.70 3.00 13.32
C LEU A 165 -2.08 1.54 13.09
N ASP A 166 -3.36 1.22 13.08
CA ASP A 166 -3.83 -0.15 12.82
C ASP A 166 -3.74 -0.51 11.34
N ASN A 167 -3.70 0.47 10.40
CA ASN A 167 -3.53 0.24 8.95
C ASN A 167 -2.18 0.79 8.41
N ALA A 168 -1.17 0.81 9.27
CA ALA A 168 0.11 1.47 8.98
C ALA A 168 0.85 0.91 7.74
N MET A 169 0.65 -0.37 7.36
CA MET A 169 1.30 -0.97 6.19
C MET A 169 0.84 -0.32 4.89
N ALA A 170 -0.48 -0.21 4.68
CA ALA A 170 -1.04 0.43 3.49
C ALA A 170 -0.74 1.95 3.48
N GLU A 171 -0.87 2.63 4.63
CA GLU A 171 -0.53 4.05 4.75
C GLU A 171 0.94 4.33 4.44
N ASN A 172 1.86 3.46 4.88
CA ASN A 172 3.29 3.57 4.59
C ASN A 172 3.58 3.42 3.09
N PHE A 173 2.98 2.41 2.44
CA PHE A 173 3.08 2.24 0.98
C PHE A 173 2.60 3.50 0.25
N PHE A 174 1.41 4.02 0.58
CA PHE A 174 0.90 5.24 -0.05
C PHE A 174 1.80 6.45 0.20
N GLY A 175 2.35 6.57 1.40
CA GLY A 175 3.28 7.64 1.72
C GLY A 175 4.55 7.60 0.87
N ILE A 176 5.12 6.42 0.69
CA ILE A 176 6.32 6.18 -0.14
C ILE A 176 5.99 6.43 -1.61
N MET A 177 4.96 5.79 -2.14
CA MET A 177 4.54 5.94 -3.54
C MET A 177 4.22 7.40 -3.89
N LYS A 178 3.47 8.11 -3.05
CA LYS A 178 3.19 9.53 -3.27
C LYS A 178 4.46 10.38 -3.24
N SER A 179 5.40 10.10 -2.36
CA SER A 179 6.64 10.86 -2.26
C SER A 179 7.62 10.56 -3.40
N GLU A 180 7.70 9.31 -3.82
CA GLU A 180 8.69 8.85 -4.79
C GLU A 180 8.22 8.92 -6.24
N LEU A 181 6.90 8.87 -6.47
CA LEU A 181 6.31 8.94 -7.80
C LEU A 181 5.47 10.20 -7.99
N LEU A 182 4.36 10.35 -7.23
CA LEU A 182 3.37 11.39 -7.49
C LEU A 182 3.90 12.81 -7.32
N TYR A 183 4.76 13.03 -6.31
CA TYR A 183 5.30 14.37 -6.03
C TYR A 183 6.73 14.57 -6.55
N ALA A 184 7.40 13.51 -6.98
CA ALA A 184 8.74 13.60 -7.55
C ALA A 184 8.72 13.92 -9.04
N GLU A 185 7.62 13.62 -9.73
CA GLU A 185 7.46 13.82 -11.17
C GLU A 185 6.21 14.63 -11.46
N LYS A 186 6.20 15.32 -12.62
CA LYS A 186 5.00 15.98 -13.15
C LYS A 186 4.36 15.06 -14.19
N PHE A 187 3.07 14.90 -14.10
CA PHE A 187 2.29 14.10 -15.04
C PHE A 187 1.32 14.98 -15.78
N ASP A 188 1.42 14.97 -17.11
CA ASP A 188 0.57 15.78 -18.01
C ASP A 188 -0.80 15.13 -18.18
N SER A 189 -0.93 13.83 -17.93
CA SER A 189 -2.19 13.10 -18.04
C SER A 189 -2.32 11.98 -17.00
N PRO A 190 -3.56 11.57 -16.69
CA PRO A 190 -3.81 10.38 -15.84
C PRO A 190 -3.16 9.11 -16.41
N GLU A 191 -3.17 8.95 -17.73
CA GLU A 191 -2.62 7.78 -18.42
C GLU A 191 -1.08 7.71 -18.25
N ALA A 192 -0.39 8.85 -18.33
CA ALA A 192 1.05 8.94 -18.08
C ALA A 192 1.38 8.54 -16.64
N PHE A 193 0.56 8.96 -15.67
CA PHE A 193 0.71 8.54 -14.28
C PHE A 193 0.48 7.04 -14.10
N ILE A 194 -0.57 6.47 -14.70
CA ILE A 194 -0.88 5.04 -14.60
C ILE A 194 0.29 4.22 -15.14
N LYS A 195 0.82 4.56 -16.31
CA LYS A 195 1.99 3.88 -16.88
C LYS A 195 3.21 3.96 -15.94
N ALA A 196 3.48 5.12 -15.38
CA ALA A 196 4.60 5.28 -14.44
C ALA A 196 4.39 4.52 -13.13
N LEU A 197 3.14 4.35 -12.68
CA LEU A 197 2.80 3.54 -11.52
C LEU A 197 2.97 2.05 -11.80
N ASP A 198 2.57 1.56 -12.99
CA ASP A 198 2.79 0.16 -13.42
C ASP A 198 4.29 -0.19 -13.45
N GLU A 199 5.14 0.75 -13.87
CA GLU A 199 6.60 0.58 -13.85
C GLU A 199 7.21 0.72 -12.45
N TYR A 200 6.51 1.40 -11.53
CA TYR A 200 6.96 1.63 -10.16
C TYR A 200 6.66 0.45 -9.24
N ILE A 201 5.53 -0.23 -9.43
CA ILE A 201 5.07 -1.41 -8.68
C ILE A 201 5.79 -2.66 -9.16
#